data_cba32c551617dbcc0d5e56b47945c2ff
#
_entry.id   cba32c551617dbcc0d5e56b47945c2ff
#
_cell.length_a   1.000
_cell.length_b   1.000
_cell.length_c   1.000
_cell.angle_alpha   90.00
_cell.angle_beta   90.00
_cell.angle_gamma   90.00
#
_symmetry.space_group_name_H-M   'P 1'
#
loop_
_entity.id
_entity.type
_entity.pdbx_description
1 polymer ?
#
loop_
_entity_poly.entity_id
_entity_poly.type
_entity_poly.pdbx_seq_one_letter_code
_entity_poly.pdbx_strand_id
1 'polypeptide(L)'
;MSWNPNDNDPWGRKNSPPDLDDAIKQLRKMFFSGNTNGGGSKGGGASFKFDFKFFSYLLMGLLVLYVFLGIRIVNEADRLVVLTLGKYNRVLGPGLQFHFPVVEEIYAEENVSKIRTFVLPTNMLTRDENIVDIELNVQYTISDLVKYSLNVEDPEITLRQAAESALRHVVGENNMDDLLTSGAAA
;
A
#
# COMPACT_ATOMS: atom_id res chain seq x y z
N MET A 1 -22.41 78.00 20.60
CA MET A 1 -22.45 77.09 19.40
C MET A 1 -21.84 75.76 19.79
N SER A 2 -22.69 74.82 20.17
CA SER A 2 -22.25 73.46 20.56
C SER A 2 -22.21 72.57 19.33
N TRP A 3 -21.07 71.99 19.03
CA TRP A 3 -20.85 71.08 17.95
C TRP A 3 -21.30 69.70 18.39
N ASN A 4 -22.20 69.10 17.62
CA ASN A 4 -22.75 67.71 17.87
C ASN A 4 -21.96 66.72 17.05
N PRO A 5 -21.26 65.68 17.63
CA PRO A 5 -20.45 64.73 16.89
C PRO A 5 -21.25 63.55 16.45
N ASN A 6 -22.45 63.71 15.88
CA ASN A 6 -23.25 62.62 15.37
C ASN A 6 -23.55 62.86 13.89
N ASP A 7 -22.49 63.03 13.10
CA ASP A 7 -22.58 63.02 11.64
C ASP A 7 -22.35 61.63 11.11
N ASN A 8 -23.41 61.16 10.47
CA ASN A 8 -23.40 59.91 9.70
C ASN A 8 -22.37 60.01 8.57
N ASP A 9 -21.26 59.33 8.70
CA ASP A 9 -20.32 59.10 7.61
C ASP A 9 -21.01 58.25 6.53
N PRO A 10 -21.28 58.78 5.31
CA PRO A 10 -21.90 58.05 4.22
C PRO A 10 -20.99 56.96 3.63
N TRP A 11 -19.78 56.85 4.09
CA TRP A 11 -18.77 55.86 3.64
C TRP A 11 -18.36 54.90 4.76
N GLY A 12 -19.24 54.64 5.72
CA GLY A 12 -19.05 53.68 6.79
C GLY A 12 -18.74 52.30 6.21
N ARG A 13 -17.50 51.88 6.31
CA ARG A 13 -16.96 50.58 5.94
C ARG A 13 -17.65 49.48 6.75
N LYS A 14 -18.77 48.98 6.25
CA LYS A 14 -19.47 47.80 6.79
C LYS A 14 -19.09 46.49 6.12
N ASN A 15 -18.08 46.46 5.27
CA ASN A 15 -17.61 45.25 4.63
C ASN A 15 -16.07 45.17 4.60
N SER A 16 -15.45 45.17 5.78
CA SER A 16 -14.12 44.60 5.88
C SER A 16 -14.26 43.11 5.78
N PRO A 17 -13.45 42.42 4.96
CA PRO A 17 -13.40 40.97 4.99
C PRO A 17 -13.11 40.52 6.44
N PRO A 18 -13.72 39.43 6.92
CA PRO A 18 -13.54 38.99 8.30
C PRO A 18 -12.04 38.82 8.57
N ASP A 19 -11.54 39.59 9.55
CA ASP A 19 -10.16 39.52 9.99
C ASP A 19 -9.86 38.07 10.41
N LEU A 20 -8.75 37.53 9.93
CA LEU A 20 -8.26 36.20 10.31
C LEU A 20 -8.21 36.05 11.85
N ASP A 21 -7.93 37.11 12.56
CA ASP A 21 -7.93 37.14 14.02
C ASP A 21 -9.33 36.91 14.62
N ASP A 22 -10.39 37.44 14.01
CA ASP A 22 -11.76 37.18 14.47
C ASP A 22 -12.22 35.75 14.13
N ALA A 23 -11.81 35.22 13.01
CA ALA A 23 -12.05 33.83 12.67
C ALA A 23 -11.29 32.85 13.62
N ILE A 24 -10.06 33.20 13.96
CA ILE A 24 -9.26 32.39 14.93
C ILE A 24 -9.85 32.52 16.35
N LYS A 25 -10.32 33.71 16.76
CA LYS A 25 -11.01 33.90 18.04
C LYS A 25 -12.33 33.13 18.11
N GLN A 26 -13.08 33.05 17.01
CA GLN A 26 -14.32 32.27 16.94
C GLN A 26 -14.02 30.78 17.00
N LEU A 27 -13.02 30.30 16.27
CA LEU A 27 -12.54 28.90 16.35
C LEU A 27 -12.05 28.53 17.74
N ARG A 28 -11.27 29.43 18.38
CA ARG A 28 -10.79 29.21 19.75
C ARG A 28 -11.93 29.22 20.78
N LYS A 29 -12.96 30.07 20.60
CA LYS A 29 -14.17 30.04 21.43
C LYS A 29 -14.96 28.75 21.23
N MET A 30 -15.07 28.23 20.02
CA MET A 30 -15.74 26.95 19.75
C MET A 30 -15.01 25.77 20.36
N PHE A 31 -13.67 25.76 20.32
CA PHE A 31 -12.85 24.65 20.85
C PHE A 31 -12.61 24.71 22.36
N PHE A 32 -12.55 25.91 22.95
CA PHE A 32 -12.15 26.09 24.36
C PHE A 32 -13.28 26.54 25.30
N SER A 33 -14.52 26.76 24.81
CA SER A 33 -15.66 27.11 25.68
C SER A 33 -16.30 25.82 26.24
N GLY A 34 -15.52 25.06 27.00
CA GLY A 34 -16.01 24.07 27.92
C GLY A 34 -16.40 24.75 29.24
N ASN A 35 -17.70 24.78 29.49
CA ASN A 35 -18.28 24.87 30.81
C ASN A 35 -18.20 26.23 31.55
N THR A 36 -19.25 27.06 31.42
CA THR A 36 -19.76 27.84 32.57
C THR A 36 -21.30 27.85 32.52
N ASN A 37 -21.91 27.39 33.60
CA ASN A 37 -23.34 27.47 33.94
C ASN A 37 -23.89 28.91 33.85
N GLY A 38 -25.11 29.03 33.33
CA GLY A 38 -25.89 30.22 33.61
C GLY A 38 -26.93 30.61 32.56
N GLY A 39 -28.21 30.20 32.78
CA GLY A 39 -29.38 31.02 32.59
C GLY A 39 -29.85 31.43 31.18
N GLY A 40 -30.91 30.76 30.72
CA GLY A 40 -32.08 31.31 30.06
C GLY A 40 -31.95 32.25 28.84
N SER A 41 -32.30 31.73 27.65
CA SER A 41 -33.20 32.43 26.73
C SER A 41 -33.65 31.53 25.59
N LYS A 42 -34.96 31.51 25.34
CA LYS A 42 -35.65 30.84 24.24
C LYS A 42 -35.29 31.54 22.92
N GLY A 43 -34.73 30.83 21.98
CA GLY A 43 -34.55 31.24 20.59
C GLY A 43 -34.37 29.96 19.76
N GLY A 44 -35.40 29.62 18.94
CA GLY A 44 -35.39 28.45 18.08
C GLY A 44 -34.34 28.56 16.97
N GLY A 45 -33.25 27.92 17.16
CA GLY A 45 -32.25 27.58 16.15
C GLY A 45 -31.77 26.18 16.51
N ALA A 46 -31.74 25.28 15.57
CA ALA A 46 -31.18 23.95 15.76
C ALA A 46 -29.70 24.07 16.12
N SER A 47 -29.44 24.40 17.40
CA SER A 47 -28.09 24.30 17.95
C SER A 47 -27.79 22.82 18.10
N PHE A 48 -27.04 22.26 17.16
CA PHE A 48 -26.30 21.02 17.39
C PHE A 48 -25.42 21.27 18.62
N LYS A 49 -25.94 20.95 19.78
CA LYS A 49 -25.09 20.82 20.97
C LYS A 49 -24.18 19.65 20.69
N PHE A 50 -22.98 19.94 20.23
CA PHE A 50 -21.89 18.97 20.19
C PHE A 50 -21.61 18.56 21.64
N ASP A 51 -22.37 17.59 22.14
CA ASP A 51 -22.05 16.96 23.41
C ASP A 51 -20.66 16.32 23.21
N PHE A 52 -19.69 16.81 23.95
CA PHE A 52 -18.31 16.28 23.96
C PHE A 52 -18.31 14.76 24.17
N LYS A 53 -19.33 14.23 24.88
CA LYS A 53 -19.57 12.78 25.03
C LYS A 53 -19.90 12.11 23.70
N PHE A 54 -20.75 12.73 22.88
CA PHE A 54 -21.10 12.18 21.56
C PHE A 54 -19.88 12.14 20.63
N PHE A 55 -19.07 13.19 20.64
CA PHE A 55 -17.82 13.22 19.89
C PHE A 55 -16.81 12.17 20.38
N SER A 56 -16.73 11.95 21.69
CA SER A 56 -15.90 10.90 22.28
C SER A 56 -16.35 9.50 21.86
N TYR A 57 -17.66 9.22 21.86
CA TYR A 57 -18.18 7.93 21.36
C TYR A 57 -17.98 7.75 19.86
N LEU A 58 -18.12 8.82 19.08
CA LEU A 58 -17.84 8.81 17.64
C LEU A 58 -16.36 8.51 17.37
N LEU A 59 -15.46 9.18 18.09
CA LEU A 59 -14.02 8.96 17.98
C LEU A 59 -13.63 7.52 18.38
N MET A 60 -14.22 7.03 19.48
CA MET A 60 -14.00 5.67 19.93
C MET A 60 -14.53 4.64 18.93
N GLY A 61 -15.70 4.87 18.33
CA GLY A 61 -16.25 4.00 17.28
C GLY A 61 -15.35 3.99 16.02
N LEU A 62 -14.84 5.16 15.64
CA LEU A 62 -13.91 5.28 14.50
C LEU A 62 -12.59 4.58 14.79
N LEU A 63 -12.07 4.65 16.01
CA LEU A 63 -10.89 3.94 16.43
C LEU A 63 -11.07 2.42 16.39
N VAL A 64 -12.21 1.92 16.89
CA VAL A 64 -12.55 0.50 16.83
C VAL A 64 -12.68 0.04 15.38
N LEU A 65 -13.36 0.82 14.53
CA LEU A 65 -13.47 0.54 13.10
C LEU A 65 -12.08 0.48 12.43
N TYR A 66 -11.19 1.41 12.77
CA TYR A 66 -9.81 1.46 12.27
C TYR A 66 -9.01 0.21 12.63
N VAL A 67 -9.15 -0.26 13.88
CA VAL A 67 -8.49 -1.51 14.33
C VAL A 67 -9.03 -2.71 13.56
N PHE A 68 -10.34 -2.77 13.33
CA PHE A 68 -10.96 -3.85 12.55
C PHE A 68 -10.46 -3.91 11.10
N LEU A 69 -10.24 -2.76 10.46
CA LEU A 69 -9.69 -2.67 9.10
C LEU A 69 -8.23 -3.12 9.01
N GLY A 70 -7.51 -3.07 10.12
CA GLY A 70 -6.11 -3.52 10.20
C GLY A 70 -5.94 -5.03 10.37
N ILE A 71 -7.02 -5.78 10.62
CA ILE A 71 -6.94 -7.24 10.83
C ILE A 71 -7.00 -7.94 9.48
N ARG A 72 -6.00 -8.80 9.21
CA ARG A 72 -5.95 -9.64 8.02
C ARG A 72 -5.58 -11.08 8.38
N ILE A 73 -6.24 -12.02 7.73
CA ILE A 73 -5.96 -13.44 7.86
C ILE A 73 -5.12 -13.86 6.65
N VAL A 74 -3.93 -14.38 6.91
CA VAL A 74 -2.98 -14.85 5.89
C VAL A 74 -2.99 -16.37 5.88
N ASN A 75 -3.12 -16.99 4.71
CA ASN A 75 -3.10 -18.44 4.56
C ASN A 75 -1.72 -19.02 4.92
N GLU A 76 -1.66 -20.31 5.24
CA GLU A 76 -0.42 -20.96 5.68
C GLU A 76 0.71 -20.92 4.65
N ALA A 77 0.36 -21.03 3.38
CA ALA A 77 1.32 -21.05 2.27
C ALA A 77 1.71 -19.65 1.76
N ASP A 78 0.96 -18.62 2.15
CA ASP A 78 1.14 -17.25 1.66
C ASP A 78 2.07 -16.46 2.56
N ARG A 79 2.80 -15.54 1.94
CA ARG A 79 3.63 -14.55 2.62
C ARG A 79 3.34 -13.18 2.02
N LEU A 80 3.29 -12.17 2.89
CA LEU A 80 3.06 -10.79 2.47
C LEU A 80 4.28 -9.94 2.79
N VAL A 81 4.73 -9.17 1.81
CA VAL A 81 5.75 -8.15 2.02
C VAL A 81 5.06 -6.83 2.33
N VAL A 82 5.39 -6.26 3.48
CA VAL A 82 4.84 -5.00 3.95
C VAL A 82 5.88 -3.91 3.87
N LEU A 83 5.50 -2.83 3.20
CA LEU A 83 6.27 -1.58 3.16
C LEU A 83 5.63 -0.58 4.11
N THR A 84 6.45 0.15 4.84
CA THR A 84 6.04 1.29 5.67
C THR A 84 6.58 2.56 5.03
N LEU A 85 5.68 3.42 4.56
CA LEU A 85 6.05 4.66 3.84
C LEU A 85 7.04 4.41 2.68
N GLY A 86 6.81 3.34 1.90
CA GLY A 86 7.65 2.97 0.76
C GLY A 86 8.97 2.26 1.11
N LYS A 87 9.24 2.02 2.41
CA LYS A 87 10.43 1.28 2.85
C LYS A 87 10.04 -0.12 3.32
N TYR A 88 10.83 -1.13 2.92
CA TYR A 88 10.65 -2.48 3.45
C TYR A 88 10.70 -2.49 4.98
N ASN A 89 9.70 -3.07 5.59
CA ASN A 89 9.60 -3.22 7.04
C ASN A 89 9.71 -4.68 7.46
N ARG A 90 8.74 -5.52 7.03
CA ARG A 90 8.66 -6.92 7.48
C ARG A 90 7.90 -7.80 6.48
N VAL A 91 8.06 -9.10 6.64
CA VAL A 91 7.22 -10.12 5.99
C VAL A 91 6.20 -10.61 7.00
N LEU A 92 4.92 -10.56 6.64
CA LEU A 92 3.85 -11.16 7.43
C LEU A 92 3.78 -12.67 7.09
N GLY A 93 3.84 -13.47 8.16
CA GLY A 93 3.66 -14.90 8.08
C GLY A 93 2.18 -15.32 8.11
N PRO A 94 1.91 -16.63 8.11
CA PRO A 94 0.54 -17.15 8.16
C PRO A 94 -0.14 -16.85 9.48
N GLY A 95 -1.47 -16.83 9.45
CA GLY A 95 -2.34 -16.62 10.59
C GLY A 95 -2.93 -15.22 10.67
N LEU A 96 -3.39 -14.86 11.88
CA LEU A 96 -3.96 -13.54 12.14
C LEU A 96 -2.85 -12.52 12.24
N GLN A 97 -2.83 -11.56 11.32
CA GLN A 97 -1.85 -10.48 11.27
C GLN A 97 -2.55 -9.13 11.40
N PHE A 98 -1.85 -8.19 12.04
CA PHE A 98 -2.29 -6.81 12.15
C PHE A 98 -1.34 -5.90 11.37
N HIS A 99 -1.92 -5.05 10.51
CA HIS A 99 -1.18 -4.03 9.78
C HIS A 99 -1.87 -2.66 9.99
N PHE A 100 -1.12 -1.59 9.84
CA PHE A 100 -1.65 -0.22 9.92
C PHE A 100 -2.06 0.28 8.53
N PRO A 101 -3.36 0.27 8.17
CA PRO A 101 -3.80 0.51 6.79
C PRO A 101 -3.41 1.89 6.22
N VAL A 102 -3.08 2.87 7.06
CA VAL A 102 -2.70 4.23 6.63
C VAL A 102 -1.19 4.38 6.39
N VAL A 103 -0.38 3.58 7.09
CA VAL A 103 1.09 3.73 7.11
C VAL A 103 1.79 2.57 6.42
N GLU A 104 1.17 1.38 6.48
CA GLU A 104 1.70 0.14 5.92
C GLU A 104 0.94 -0.22 4.64
N GLU A 105 1.68 -0.55 3.60
CA GLU A 105 1.18 -1.01 2.31
C GLU A 105 1.62 -2.46 2.08
N ILE A 106 0.69 -3.29 1.63
CA ILE A 106 1.00 -4.66 1.21
C ILE A 106 1.48 -4.59 -0.24
N TYR A 107 2.79 -4.74 -0.43
CA TYR A 107 3.43 -4.62 -1.74
C TYR A 107 3.29 -5.89 -2.58
N ALA A 108 3.50 -7.06 -1.96
CA ALA A 108 3.41 -8.35 -2.63
C ALA A 108 2.78 -9.39 -1.71
N GLU A 109 1.91 -10.21 -2.29
CA GLU A 109 1.31 -11.39 -1.66
C GLU A 109 1.53 -12.58 -2.57
N GLU A 110 2.34 -13.54 -2.12
CA GLU A 110 2.73 -14.68 -2.93
C GLU A 110 2.74 -15.98 -2.15
N ASN A 111 2.29 -17.03 -2.82
CA ASN A 111 2.37 -18.38 -2.27
C ASN A 111 3.77 -18.94 -2.48
N VAL A 112 4.52 -19.09 -1.38
CA VAL A 112 5.90 -19.59 -1.39
C VAL A 112 6.01 -21.10 -1.49
N SER A 113 4.96 -21.84 -1.14
CA SER A 113 4.93 -23.29 -1.20
C SER A 113 4.52 -23.83 -2.58
N LYS A 114 3.98 -22.97 -3.43
CA LYS A 114 3.52 -23.34 -4.77
C LYS A 114 4.70 -23.60 -5.70
N ILE A 115 4.75 -24.80 -6.28
CA ILE A 115 5.65 -25.11 -7.37
C ILE A 115 5.11 -24.43 -8.63
N ARG A 116 5.93 -23.59 -9.23
CA ARG A 116 5.65 -22.91 -10.49
C ARG A 116 6.40 -23.59 -11.60
N THR A 117 5.76 -23.70 -12.75
CA THR A 117 6.32 -24.36 -13.93
C THR A 117 6.20 -23.46 -15.13
N PHE A 118 7.26 -23.33 -15.90
CA PHE A 118 7.18 -22.78 -17.24
C PHE A 118 7.91 -23.68 -18.24
N VAL A 119 7.42 -23.67 -19.45
CA VAL A 119 7.97 -24.43 -20.57
C VAL A 119 8.63 -23.45 -21.53
N LEU A 120 9.85 -23.76 -21.95
CA LEU A 120 10.64 -22.99 -22.89
C LEU A 120 10.93 -23.85 -24.14
N PRO A 121 10.06 -23.81 -25.17
CA PRO A 121 10.36 -24.41 -26.45
C PRO A 121 11.34 -23.50 -27.20
N THR A 122 12.41 -24.08 -27.72
CA THR A 122 13.43 -23.36 -28.44
C THR A 122 14.19 -24.22 -29.43
N ASN A 123 14.61 -23.65 -30.55
CA ASN A 123 15.39 -24.29 -31.59
C ASN A 123 16.82 -23.76 -31.49
N MET A 124 17.77 -24.67 -31.37
CA MET A 124 19.19 -24.31 -31.18
C MET A 124 20.08 -25.15 -32.09
N LEU A 125 21.29 -24.63 -32.33
CA LEU A 125 22.34 -25.31 -33.06
C LEU A 125 23.32 -25.94 -32.07
N THR A 126 23.57 -27.23 -32.25
CA THR A 126 24.56 -27.99 -31.47
C THR A 126 25.96 -27.71 -31.98
N ARG A 127 26.98 -28.22 -31.27
CA ARG A 127 28.40 -28.06 -31.65
C ARG A 127 28.72 -28.72 -33.02
N ASP A 128 28.02 -29.77 -33.39
CA ASP A 128 28.17 -30.53 -34.66
C ASP A 128 27.25 -29.99 -35.78
N GLU A 129 26.80 -28.70 -35.64
CA GLU A 129 26.00 -27.96 -36.62
C GLU A 129 24.63 -28.60 -36.94
N ASN A 130 24.08 -29.39 -36.02
CA ASN A 130 22.73 -29.90 -36.12
C ASN A 130 21.72 -28.93 -35.45
N ILE A 131 20.58 -28.75 -36.09
CA ILE A 131 19.46 -28.03 -35.52
C ILE A 131 18.62 -28.96 -34.68
N VAL A 132 18.45 -28.66 -33.41
CA VAL A 132 17.66 -29.46 -32.47
C VAL A 132 16.51 -28.60 -31.89
N ASP A 133 15.33 -29.23 -31.81
CA ASP A 133 14.19 -28.68 -31.12
C ASP A 133 14.20 -29.18 -29.68
N ILE A 134 14.30 -28.26 -28.73
CA ILE A 134 14.39 -28.57 -27.30
C ILE A 134 13.22 -27.94 -26.58
N GLU A 135 12.58 -28.70 -25.71
CA GLU A 135 11.57 -28.22 -24.79
C GLU A 135 12.08 -28.36 -23.37
N LEU A 136 12.46 -27.20 -22.77
CA LEU A 136 12.93 -27.16 -21.39
C LEU A 136 11.75 -26.88 -20.46
N ASN A 137 11.52 -27.80 -19.52
CA ASN A 137 10.52 -27.64 -18.47
C ASN A 137 11.22 -27.27 -17.16
N VAL A 138 11.00 -26.06 -16.71
CA VAL A 138 11.61 -25.50 -15.48
C VAL A 138 10.58 -25.46 -14.38
N GLN A 139 10.91 -26.08 -13.25
CA GLN A 139 10.12 -26.01 -12.02
C GLN A 139 10.89 -25.24 -10.95
N TYR A 140 10.22 -24.31 -10.30
CA TYR A 140 10.83 -23.49 -9.27
C TYR A 140 9.85 -23.13 -8.15
N THR A 141 10.39 -22.75 -6.99
CA THR A 141 9.66 -22.22 -5.85
C THR A 141 10.30 -20.94 -5.37
N ILE A 142 9.53 -20.07 -4.73
CA ILE A 142 10.03 -18.82 -4.16
C ILE A 142 10.52 -19.12 -2.74
N SER A 143 11.83 -19.07 -2.50
CA SER A 143 12.42 -19.28 -1.17
C SER A 143 12.49 -17.98 -0.37
N ASP A 144 12.75 -16.86 -1.02
CA ASP A 144 12.86 -15.52 -0.39
C ASP A 144 11.99 -14.53 -1.13
N LEU A 145 10.81 -14.25 -0.57
CA LEU A 145 9.84 -13.34 -1.17
C LEU A 145 10.34 -11.90 -1.25
N VAL A 146 11.16 -11.46 -0.29
CA VAL A 146 11.68 -10.09 -0.26
C VAL A 146 12.60 -9.83 -1.44
N LYS A 147 13.52 -10.76 -1.69
CA LYS A 147 14.44 -10.66 -2.84
C LYS A 147 13.70 -10.82 -4.16
N TYR A 148 12.71 -11.71 -4.19
CA TYR A 148 11.90 -11.95 -5.38
C TYR A 148 11.11 -10.71 -5.79
N SER A 149 10.49 -10.00 -4.84
CA SER A 149 9.58 -8.89 -5.14
C SER A 149 10.24 -7.51 -5.14
N LEU A 150 11.34 -7.31 -4.40
CA LEU A 150 11.96 -5.99 -4.25
C LEU A 150 13.26 -5.81 -5.02
N ASN A 151 14.02 -6.91 -5.29
CA ASN A 151 15.32 -6.80 -5.93
C ASN A 151 15.28 -6.94 -7.45
N VAL A 152 14.21 -7.54 -7.99
CA VAL A 152 14.07 -7.80 -9.42
C VAL A 152 12.70 -7.30 -9.87
N GLU A 153 12.69 -6.50 -10.93
CA GLU A 153 11.46 -5.93 -11.48
C GLU A 153 10.53 -7.01 -12.03
N ASP A 154 11.07 -7.95 -12.84
CA ASP A 154 10.36 -9.09 -13.41
C ASP A 154 11.15 -10.38 -13.19
N PRO A 155 11.00 -11.06 -12.05
CA PRO A 155 11.78 -12.25 -11.73
C PRO A 155 11.47 -13.44 -12.66
N GLU A 156 10.24 -13.57 -13.16
CA GLU A 156 9.86 -14.64 -14.07
C GLU A 156 10.51 -14.46 -15.45
N ILE A 157 10.53 -13.24 -15.98
CA ILE A 157 11.20 -12.92 -17.25
C ILE A 157 12.71 -13.12 -17.10
N THR A 158 13.29 -12.66 -16.01
CA THR A 158 14.72 -12.80 -15.74
C THR A 158 15.13 -14.27 -15.62
N LEU A 159 14.33 -15.08 -14.93
CA LEU A 159 14.56 -16.51 -14.81
C LEU A 159 14.48 -17.22 -16.18
N ARG A 160 13.49 -16.86 -17.00
CA ARG A 160 13.33 -17.41 -18.36
C ARG A 160 14.53 -17.08 -19.24
N GLN A 161 15.00 -15.84 -19.22
CA GLN A 161 16.17 -15.41 -19.98
C GLN A 161 17.47 -16.10 -19.51
N ALA A 162 17.61 -16.26 -18.19
CA ALA A 162 18.74 -17.00 -17.62
C ALA A 162 18.72 -18.47 -18.01
N ALA A 163 17.55 -19.10 -17.97
CA ALA A 163 17.38 -20.49 -18.39
C ALA A 163 17.70 -20.69 -19.90
N GLU A 164 17.20 -19.76 -20.73
CA GLU A 164 17.48 -19.80 -22.18
C GLU A 164 18.97 -19.61 -22.46
N SER A 165 19.63 -18.68 -21.78
CA SER A 165 21.07 -18.43 -21.94
C SER A 165 21.90 -19.65 -21.50
N ALA A 166 21.55 -20.24 -20.36
CA ALA A 166 22.21 -21.46 -19.87
C ALA A 166 22.00 -22.64 -20.82
N LEU A 167 20.77 -22.83 -21.32
CA LEU A 167 20.46 -23.87 -22.28
C LEU A 167 21.27 -23.70 -23.58
N ARG A 168 21.34 -22.49 -24.12
CA ARG A 168 22.11 -22.19 -25.33
C ARG A 168 23.60 -22.46 -25.13
N HIS A 169 24.14 -22.19 -23.98
CA HIS A 169 25.53 -22.50 -23.66
C HIS A 169 25.78 -24.01 -23.63
N VAL A 170 24.94 -24.78 -22.92
CA VAL A 170 25.06 -26.21 -22.80
C VAL A 170 24.90 -26.88 -24.16
N VAL A 171 23.89 -26.49 -24.93
CA VAL A 171 23.64 -27.11 -26.27
C VAL A 171 24.74 -26.78 -27.26
N GLY A 172 25.26 -25.53 -27.26
CA GLY A 172 26.34 -25.12 -28.17
C GLY A 172 27.70 -25.72 -27.85
N GLU A 173 27.91 -26.27 -26.65
CA GLU A 173 29.15 -26.96 -26.25
C GLU A 173 29.12 -28.47 -26.46
N ASN A 174 27.94 -29.07 -26.61
CA ASN A 174 27.75 -30.51 -26.73
C ASN A 174 27.37 -30.92 -28.16
N ASN A 175 27.69 -32.18 -28.52
CA ASN A 175 27.23 -32.77 -29.76
C ASN A 175 25.80 -33.34 -29.57
N MET A 176 25.09 -33.53 -30.65
CA MET A 176 23.71 -34.05 -30.63
C MET A 176 23.60 -35.41 -29.92
N ASP A 177 24.54 -36.32 -30.15
CA ASP A 177 24.54 -37.65 -29.54
C ASP A 177 24.70 -37.58 -28.01
N ASP A 178 25.52 -36.65 -27.51
CA ASP A 178 25.74 -36.45 -26.08
C ASP A 178 24.47 -35.89 -25.39
N LEU A 179 23.74 -35.01 -26.07
CA LEU A 179 22.48 -34.45 -25.58
C LEU A 179 21.37 -35.49 -25.52
N LEU A 180 21.27 -36.34 -26.53
CA LEU A 180 20.27 -37.43 -26.57
C LEU A 180 20.52 -38.52 -25.52
N THR A 181 21.78 -38.80 -25.21
CA THR A 181 22.13 -39.82 -24.21
C THR A 181 22.09 -39.31 -22.79
N SER A 182 22.54 -38.05 -22.53
CA SER A 182 22.54 -37.42 -21.22
C SER A 182 21.17 -36.87 -20.82
N GLY A 183 20.39 -36.34 -21.77
CA GLY A 183 19.04 -35.83 -21.54
C GLY A 183 18.01 -36.90 -21.19
N ALA A 184 18.26 -38.17 -21.56
CA ALA A 184 17.39 -39.29 -21.19
C ALA A 184 17.67 -39.83 -19.76
N ALA A 185 18.71 -39.35 -19.08
CA ALA A 185 19.13 -39.80 -17.75
C ALA A 185 18.77 -38.79 -16.60
N ALA A 186 18.15 -37.67 -16.92
CA ALA A 186 17.69 -36.64 -15.97
C ALA A 186 16.17 -36.70 -15.82
#